data_2aa636bcc81f4de5d9bce70dbbe7c7d8
#
_entry.id   2aa636bcc81f4de5d9bce70dbbe7c7d8
#
_cell.length_a   1.000
_cell.length_b   1.000
_cell.length_c   1.000
_cell.angle_alpha   90.00
_cell.angle_beta   90.00
_cell.angle_gamma   90.00
#
_symmetry.space_group_name_H-M   'P 1'
#
loop_
_entity.id
_entity.type
_entity.pdbx_description
1 polymer ?
#
loop_
_entity_poly.entity_id
_entity_poly.type
_entity_poly.pdbx_seq_one_letter_code
_entity_poly.pdbx_strand_id
1 'polypeptide(L)'
;EPVLPRWDYGDAVRVTRNVRNDGTFPGVPTGDLLVRRGRIGHVRDVGFFLQDQIIYSVHFLDEGRLVGCREEELVGVDQPWIESRFEVRQRVRALRPLAVGGEIRVPPGSRGEILNLERPETGGVVYRTHFDCLAGVPLWVPEAALGEWPRSDDA
;
A
#
# COMPACT_ATOMS: atom_id res chain seq x y z
N GLU A 1 -14.51 19.33 -16.40
CA GLU A 1 -13.08 19.27 -16.72
C GLU A 1 -12.68 17.87 -17.13
N PRO A 2 -12.02 17.69 -18.24
CA PRO A 2 -11.54 16.36 -18.60
C PRO A 2 -10.44 15.91 -17.66
N VAL A 3 -10.47 14.65 -17.29
CA VAL A 3 -9.43 14.04 -16.49
C VAL A 3 -8.33 13.59 -17.44
N LEU A 4 -7.11 14.08 -17.22
CA LEU A 4 -5.97 13.75 -18.06
C LEU A 4 -5.09 12.71 -17.37
N PRO A 5 -4.67 11.67 -18.08
CA PRO A 5 -3.73 10.70 -17.53
C PRO A 5 -2.39 11.35 -17.18
N ARG A 6 -1.80 10.91 -16.05
CA ARG A 6 -0.45 11.37 -15.67
C ARG A 6 0.63 10.71 -16.50
N TRP A 7 0.39 9.50 -16.98
CA TRP A 7 1.39 8.75 -17.72
C TRP A 7 0.87 8.35 -19.09
N ASP A 8 1.80 8.23 -20.02
CA ASP A 8 1.54 7.85 -21.39
C ASP A 8 2.11 6.48 -21.70
N TYR A 9 1.75 5.95 -22.85
CA TYR A 9 2.31 4.70 -23.36
C TYR A 9 3.84 4.75 -23.32
N GLY A 10 4.44 3.71 -22.76
CA GLY A 10 5.88 3.57 -22.68
C GLY A 10 6.50 4.14 -21.41
N ASP A 11 5.77 4.94 -20.65
CA ASP A 11 6.31 5.51 -19.41
C ASP A 11 6.62 4.42 -18.41
N ALA A 12 7.77 4.55 -17.73
CA ALA A 12 8.15 3.66 -16.64
C ALA A 12 7.50 4.15 -15.36
N VAL A 13 6.86 3.23 -14.63
CA VAL A 13 6.16 3.54 -13.39
C VAL A 13 6.48 2.49 -12.34
N ARG A 14 6.32 2.87 -11.08
CA ARG A 14 6.55 1.97 -9.95
C ARG A 14 5.26 1.80 -9.16
N VAL A 15 4.93 0.55 -8.84
CA VAL A 15 3.76 0.25 -8.01
C VAL A 15 4.08 0.55 -6.55
N THR A 16 3.19 1.28 -5.88
CA THR A 16 3.38 1.65 -4.48
C THR A 16 2.70 0.69 -3.51
N ARG A 17 1.85 -0.19 -4.01
CA ARG A 17 1.11 -1.18 -3.23
C ARG A 17 1.24 -2.54 -3.87
N ASN A 18 1.05 -3.59 -3.08
CA ASN A 18 0.90 -4.92 -3.65
C ASN A 18 -0.40 -4.97 -4.45
N VAL A 19 -0.31 -5.39 -5.69
CA VAL A 19 -1.48 -5.51 -6.56
C VAL A 19 -1.93 -6.96 -6.53
N ARG A 20 -3.15 -7.18 -6.06
CA ARG A 20 -3.73 -8.51 -5.95
C ARG A 20 -4.83 -8.68 -6.99
N ASN A 21 -5.06 -9.93 -7.36
CA ASN A 21 -6.07 -10.23 -8.37
C ASN A 21 -7.46 -10.00 -7.79
N ASP A 22 -8.22 -9.11 -8.42
CA ASP A 22 -9.60 -8.83 -8.06
C ASP A 22 -10.60 -9.74 -8.79
N GLY A 23 -10.08 -10.74 -9.51
CA GLY A 23 -10.87 -11.66 -10.29
C GLY A 23 -10.83 -11.40 -11.78
N THR A 24 -10.24 -10.29 -12.20
CA THR A 24 -10.19 -9.92 -13.62
C THR A 24 -8.97 -10.49 -14.34
N PHE A 25 -7.95 -10.94 -13.62
CA PHE A 25 -6.76 -11.51 -14.24
C PHE A 25 -6.95 -13.02 -14.39
N PRO A 26 -6.96 -13.54 -15.65
CA PRO A 26 -7.25 -14.94 -15.87
C PRO A 26 -6.10 -15.86 -15.43
N GLY A 27 -6.46 -17.04 -14.96
CA GLY A 27 -5.49 -18.06 -14.62
C GLY A 27 -4.87 -17.94 -13.25
N VAL A 28 -5.27 -16.93 -12.47
CA VAL A 28 -4.74 -16.71 -11.12
C VAL A 28 -5.93 -16.60 -10.17
N PRO A 29 -5.90 -17.29 -9.02
CA PRO A 29 -7.00 -17.17 -8.07
C PRO A 29 -7.20 -15.75 -7.57
N THR A 30 -8.46 -15.40 -7.31
CA THR A 30 -8.80 -14.11 -6.73
C THR A 30 -8.11 -13.93 -5.37
N GLY A 31 -7.52 -12.77 -5.16
CA GLY A 31 -6.79 -12.46 -3.93
C GLY A 31 -5.31 -12.75 -4.00
N ASP A 32 -4.85 -13.51 -5.00
CA ASP A 32 -3.43 -13.80 -5.13
C ASP A 32 -2.65 -12.57 -5.59
N LEU A 33 -1.39 -12.51 -5.18
CA LEU A 33 -0.51 -11.42 -5.53
C LEU A 33 -0.15 -11.47 -7.01
N LEU A 34 -0.37 -10.38 -7.72
CA LEU A 34 0.03 -10.23 -9.11
C LEU A 34 1.37 -9.53 -9.23
N VAL A 35 1.55 -8.43 -8.49
CA VAL A 35 2.79 -7.65 -8.51
C VAL A 35 3.05 -7.12 -7.11
N ARG A 36 4.27 -7.28 -6.66
CA ARG A 36 4.69 -6.78 -5.35
C ARG A 36 5.02 -5.30 -5.43
N ARG A 37 4.69 -4.56 -4.36
CA ARG A 37 5.01 -3.14 -4.26
C ARG A 37 6.50 -2.90 -4.50
N GLY A 38 6.82 -1.79 -5.14
CA GLY A 38 8.20 -1.43 -5.47
C GLY A 38 8.65 -1.90 -6.85
N ARG A 39 7.90 -2.76 -7.50
CA ARG A 39 8.26 -3.24 -8.83
C ARG A 39 8.01 -2.17 -9.88
N ILE A 40 8.84 -2.18 -10.91
CA ILE A 40 8.76 -1.24 -12.02
C ILE A 40 8.16 -1.94 -13.23
N GLY A 41 7.24 -1.24 -13.89
CA GLY A 41 6.67 -1.69 -15.14
C GLY A 41 6.56 -0.54 -16.12
N HIS A 42 6.07 -0.84 -17.32
CA HIS A 42 5.90 0.17 -18.36
C HIS A 42 4.46 0.22 -18.81
N VAL A 43 3.94 1.43 -18.98
CA VAL A 43 2.56 1.64 -19.42
C VAL A 43 2.40 1.17 -20.85
N ARG A 44 1.43 0.30 -21.09
CA ARG A 44 1.13 -0.22 -22.42
C ARG A 44 -0.20 0.27 -22.95
N ASP A 45 -1.09 0.69 -22.07
CA ASP A 45 -2.39 1.20 -22.47
C ASP A 45 -2.95 2.04 -21.34
N VAL A 46 -3.85 2.96 -21.71
CA VAL A 46 -4.53 3.84 -20.76
C VAL A 46 -6.00 3.75 -21.08
N GLY A 47 -6.81 3.36 -20.10
CA GLY A 47 -8.24 3.25 -20.26
C GLY A 47 -8.99 4.10 -19.25
N PHE A 48 -10.22 4.44 -19.59
CA PHE A 48 -11.09 5.17 -18.70
C PHE A 48 -12.24 4.26 -18.27
N PHE A 49 -12.53 4.27 -16.99
CA PHE A 49 -13.54 3.41 -16.39
C PHE A 49 -14.48 4.29 -15.59
N LEU A 50 -15.78 4.12 -15.79
CA LEU A 50 -16.80 4.87 -15.05
C LEU A 50 -16.60 6.39 -15.12
N GLN A 51 -16.22 6.91 -16.29
CA GLN A 51 -16.11 8.34 -16.62
C GLN A 51 -14.92 9.05 -16.00
N ASP A 52 -14.52 8.73 -14.78
CA ASP A 52 -13.49 9.49 -14.08
C ASP A 52 -12.32 8.64 -13.58
N GLN A 53 -12.42 7.33 -13.72
CA GLN A 53 -11.37 6.44 -13.24
C GLN A 53 -10.42 6.07 -14.37
N ILE A 54 -9.13 6.30 -14.14
CA ILE A 54 -8.09 5.98 -15.13
C ILE A 54 -7.42 4.68 -14.70
N ILE A 55 -7.38 3.72 -15.62
CA ILE A 55 -6.72 2.44 -15.41
C ILE A 55 -5.60 2.32 -16.41
N TYR A 56 -4.40 2.05 -15.92
CA TYR A 56 -3.23 1.83 -16.74
C TYR A 56 -2.98 0.33 -16.86
N SER A 57 -2.82 -0.14 -18.09
CA SER A 57 -2.32 -1.50 -18.30
C SER A 57 -0.81 -1.43 -18.26
N VAL A 58 -0.21 -2.00 -17.23
CA VAL A 58 1.22 -1.88 -16.98
C VAL A 58 1.86 -3.26 -17.17
N HIS A 59 2.89 -3.30 -17.97
CA HIS A 59 3.64 -4.55 -18.23
C HIS A 59 4.82 -4.63 -17.29
N PHE A 60 4.81 -5.64 -16.44
CA PHE A 60 5.88 -5.91 -15.49
C PHE A 60 6.72 -7.06 -16.04
N LEU A 61 7.91 -6.72 -16.54
CA LEU A 61 8.75 -7.68 -17.25
C LEU A 61 9.19 -8.83 -16.34
N ASP A 62 9.59 -8.51 -15.11
CA ASP A 62 10.08 -9.52 -14.18
C ASP A 62 9.00 -10.54 -13.82
N GLU A 63 7.76 -10.10 -13.70
CA GLU A 63 6.64 -10.98 -13.41
C GLU A 63 6.06 -11.59 -14.67
N GLY A 64 6.38 -11.04 -15.84
CA GLY A 64 5.82 -11.51 -17.10
C GLY A 64 4.32 -11.27 -17.22
N ARG A 65 3.81 -10.19 -16.60
CA ARG A 65 2.38 -9.94 -16.54
C ARG A 65 2.02 -8.53 -16.99
N LEU A 66 0.85 -8.41 -17.61
CA LEU A 66 0.22 -7.15 -17.94
C LEU A 66 -0.94 -6.96 -16.94
N VAL A 67 -0.85 -5.95 -16.10
CA VAL A 67 -1.76 -5.80 -14.97
C VAL A 67 -2.39 -4.41 -15.00
N GLY A 68 -3.70 -4.33 -14.75
CA GLY A 68 -4.40 -3.07 -14.63
C GLY A 68 -4.12 -2.42 -13.29
N CYS A 69 -3.65 -1.17 -13.32
CA CYS A 69 -3.32 -0.41 -12.12
C CYS A 69 -4.03 0.92 -12.14
N ARG A 70 -4.49 1.34 -10.98
CA ARG A 70 -5.08 2.67 -10.83
C ARG A 70 -3.99 3.70 -10.67
N GLU A 71 -4.31 4.95 -11.03
CA GLU A 71 -3.33 6.03 -10.99
C GLU A 71 -2.72 6.22 -9.60
N GLU A 72 -3.54 6.11 -8.56
CA GLU A 72 -3.07 6.26 -7.19
C GLU A 72 -2.14 5.14 -6.72
N GLU A 73 -2.05 4.06 -7.48
CA GLU A 73 -1.16 2.95 -7.15
C GLU A 73 0.22 3.09 -7.77
N LEU A 74 0.45 4.16 -8.55
CA LEU A 74 1.67 4.32 -9.33
C LEU A 74 2.38 5.61 -8.99
N VAL A 75 3.71 5.59 -9.07
CA VAL A 75 4.56 6.79 -9.02
C VAL A 75 5.60 6.68 -10.13
N GLY A 76 6.18 7.83 -10.50
CA GLY A 76 7.26 7.84 -11.50
C GLY A 76 8.51 7.19 -10.94
N VAL A 77 9.30 6.56 -11.82
CA VAL A 77 10.50 5.83 -11.37
C VAL A 77 11.62 6.76 -10.89
N ASP A 78 11.56 8.03 -11.28
CA ASP A 78 12.54 9.03 -10.84
C ASP A 78 12.20 9.63 -9.48
N GLN A 79 11.03 9.31 -8.93
CA GLN A 79 10.66 9.79 -7.61
C GLN A 79 11.28 8.91 -6.54
N PRO A 80 11.68 9.49 -5.38
CA PRO A 80 12.23 8.70 -4.29
C PRO A 80 11.26 7.63 -3.85
N TRP A 81 11.79 6.43 -3.61
CA TRP A 81 10.99 5.30 -3.18
C TRP A 81 11.57 4.72 -1.89
N ILE A 82 10.75 4.66 -0.85
CA ILE A 82 11.08 4.00 0.40
C ILE A 82 10.11 2.85 0.56
N GLU A 83 10.62 1.63 0.62
CA GLU A 83 9.76 0.47 0.75
C GLU A 83 9.12 0.43 2.14
N SER A 84 7.82 0.13 2.18
CA SER A 84 7.11 -0.03 3.44
C SER A 84 7.25 -1.47 3.93
N ARG A 85 7.46 -1.66 5.25
CA ARG A 85 7.49 -2.98 5.85
C ARG A 85 6.10 -3.59 5.96
N PHE A 86 5.09 -2.75 6.09
CA PHE A 86 3.72 -3.21 6.34
C PHE A 86 2.79 -2.71 5.25
N GLU A 87 1.67 -3.41 5.09
CA GLU A 87 0.65 -3.09 4.09
C GLU A 87 -0.63 -2.65 4.77
N VAL A 88 -1.50 -1.99 3.99
CA VAL A 88 -2.86 -1.70 4.42
C VAL A 88 -3.56 -3.00 4.75
N ARG A 89 -4.29 -3.02 5.86
CA ARG A 89 -5.02 -4.14 6.42
C ARG A 89 -4.16 -5.15 7.18
N GLN A 90 -2.85 -5.00 7.15
CA GLN A 90 -1.98 -5.88 7.91
C GLN A 90 -2.15 -5.65 9.41
N ARG A 91 -2.09 -6.72 10.18
CA ARG A 91 -2.12 -6.63 11.64
C ARG A 91 -0.71 -6.47 12.17
N VAL A 92 -0.59 -5.58 13.15
CA VAL A 92 0.70 -5.21 13.74
C VAL A 92 0.56 -5.13 15.24
N ARG A 93 1.68 -4.99 15.93
CA ARG A 93 1.71 -4.74 17.38
C ARG A 93 2.54 -3.51 17.66
N ALA A 94 2.20 -2.80 18.71
CA ALA A 94 3.01 -1.69 19.19
C ALA A 94 4.26 -2.26 19.86
N LEU A 95 5.44 -1.76 19.46
CA LEU A 95 6.70 -2.20 20.07
C LEU A 95 7.06 -1.37 21.29
N ARG A 96 6.46 -0.19 21.43
CA ARG A 96 6.71 0.73 22.54
C ARG A 96 5.38 1.39 22.93
N PRO A 97 5.33 2.00 24.12
CA PRO A 97 4.10 2.69 24.51
C PRO A 97 3.86 3.90 23.63
N LEU A 98 2.58 4.13 23.30
CA LEU A 98 2.19 5.28 22.50
C LEU A 98 1.28 6.17 23.33
N ALA A 99 1.59 7.47 23.34
CA ALA A 99 0.86 8.44 24.13
C ALA A 99 -0.08 9.25 23.26
N VAL A 100 -1.24 9.57 23.82
CA VAL A 100 -2.22 10.46 23.21
C VAL A 100 -2.59 11.50 24.26
N GLY A 101 -2.38 12.77 23.93
CA GLY A 101 -2.67 13.85 24.87
C GLY A 101 -1.86 13.77 26.16
N GLY A 102 -0.64 13.25 26.10
CA GLY A 102 0.24 13.13 27.24
C GLY A 102 0.05 11.89 28.08
N GLU A 103 -0.93 11.05 27.76
CA GLU A 103 -1.17 9.79 28.48
C GLU A 103 -0.88 8.60 27.59
N ILE A 104 -0.30 7.55 28.15
CA ILE A 104 -0.08 6.31 27.42
C ILE A 104 -1.41 5.61 27.25
N ARG A 105 -1.87 5.53 26.00
CA ARG A 105 -3.13 4.90 25.65
C ARG A 105 -2.94 3.58 24.92
N VAL A 106 -1.75 3.31 24.40
CA VAL A 106 -1.44 2.07 23.71
C VAL A 106 -0.21 1.46 24.37
N PRO A 107 -0.39 0.45 25.24
CA PRO A 107 0.74 -0.26 25.85
C PRO A 107 1.50 -1.07 24.81
N PRO A 108 2.80 -1.36 25.06
CA PRO A 108 3.55 -2.27 24.17
C PRO A 108 2.84 -3.61 24.05
N GLY A 109 2.89 -4.18 22.84
CA GLY A 109 2.22 -5.46 22.56
C GLY A 109 0.78 -5.33 22.12
N SER A 110 0.21 -4.14 22.14
CA SER A 110 -1.17 -3.92 21.69
C SER A 110 -1.31 -4.22 20.22
N ARG A 111 -2.41 -4.89 19.87
CA ARG A 111 -2.71 -5.26 18.49
C ARG A 111 -3.39 -4.13 17.76
N GLY A 112 -2.99 -3.92 16.52
CA GLY A 112 -3.61 -2.93 15.66
C GLY A 112 -3.69 -3.40 14.22
N GLU A 113 -4.39 -2.62 13.42
CA GLU A 113 -4.53 -2.86 11.98
C GLU A 113 -4.15 -1.60 11.23
N ILE A 114 -3.37 -1.76 10.16
CA ILE A 114 -2.95 -0.66 9.30
C ILE A 114 -4.13 -0.23 8.42
N LEU A 115 -4.53 1.03 8.54
CA LEU A 115 -5.62 1.58 7.73
C LEU A 115 -5.09 2.29 6.49
N ASN A 116 -3.92 2.94 6.62
CA ASN A 116 -3.32 3.70 5.54
C ASN A 116 -1.85 3.91 5.87
N LEU A 117 -1.08 4.37 4.89
CA LEU A 117 0.32 4.69 5.12
C LEU A 117 0.72 5.88 4.27
N GLU A 118 1.76 6.59 4.72
CA GLU A 118 2.32 7.72 3.99
C GLU A 118 3.83 7.64 3.99
N ARG A 119 4.42 8.15 2.91
CA ARG A 119 5.87 8.26 2.76
C ARG A 119 6.22 9.74 2.69
N PRO A 120 6.43 10.40 3.85
CA PRO A 120 6.78 11.81 3.85
C PRO A 120 8.14 12.04 3.19
N GLU A 121 8.37 13.27 2.73
CA GLU A 121 9.64 13.61 2.08
C GLU A 121 10.83 13.37 2.98
N THR A 122 10.67 13.61 4.28
CA THR A 122 11.70 13.38 5.27
C THR A 122 11.17 12.43 6.32
N GLY A 123 12.06 11.62 6.86
CA GLY A 123 11.69 10.60 7.81
C GLY A 123 11.28 9.32 7.13
N GLY A 124 10.85 8.36 7.90
CA GLY A 124 10.44 7.05 7.40
C GLY A 124 8.94 6.98 7.13
N VAL A 125 8.51 5.80 6.73
CA VAL A 125 7.11 5.52 6.48
C VAL A 125 6.31 5.64 7.78
N VAL A 126 5.15 6.27 7.72
CA VAL A 126 4.23 6.36 8.86
C VAL A 126 2.93 5.65 8.50
N TYR A 127 2.31 5.07 9.51
CA TYR A 127 1.13 4.22 9.33
C TYR A 127 -0.03 4.72 10.17
N ARG A 128 -1.16 4.93 9.53
CA ARG A 128 -2.40 5.21 10.27
C ARG A 128 -2.90 3.88 10.79
N THR A 129 -2.82 3.69 12.09
CA THR A 129 -3.06 2.40 12.73
C THR A 129 -4.20 2.50 13.72
N HIS A 130 -5.11 1.57 13.64
CA HIS A 130 -6.22 1.45 14.58
C HIS A 130 -5.92 0.33 15.56
N PHE A 131 -5.74 0.68 16.83
CA PHE A 131 -5.45 -0.30 17.88
C PHE A 131 -6.72 -0.74 18.57
N ASP A 132 -6.81 -2.03 18.88
CA ASP A 132 -7.99 -2.60 19.53
C ASP A 132 -8.25 -1.91 20.87
N CYS A 133 -7.21 -1.56 21.61
CA CYS A 133 -7.35 -0.92 22.92
C CYS A 133 -7.75 0.55 22.83
N LEU A 134 -7.78 1.15 21.65
CA LEU A 134 -8.14 2.56 21.46
C LEU A 134 -9.14 2.66 20.30
N ALA A 135 -10.28 2.03 20.49
CA ALA A 135 -11.29 1.89 19.45
C ALA A 135 -11.77 3.26 18.95
N GLY A 136 -11.87 3.42 17.64
CA GLY A 136 -12.39 4.62 17.00
C GLY A 136 -11.42 5.78 16.91
N VAL A 137 -10.17 5.62 17.38
CA VAL A 137 -9.16 6.70 17.37
C VAL A 137 -7.89 6.18 16.70
N PRO A 138 -7.80 6.23 15.35
CA PRO A 138 -6.58 5.79 14.68
C PRO A 138 -5.45 6.79 14.94
N LEU A 139 -4.23 6.26 15.00
CA LEU A 139 -3.03 7.05 15.25
C LEU A 139 -2.06 6.91 14.09
N TRP A 140 -1.35 7.99 13.77
CA TRP A 140 -0.21 7.93 12.87
C TRP A 140 1.02 7.49 13.66
N VAL A 141 1.61 6.36 13.25
CA VAL A 141 2.68 5.71 14.02
C VAL A 141 3.87 5.48 13.08
N PRO A 142 5.08 5.85 13.50
CA PRO A 142 6.27 5.58 12.69
C PRO A 142 6.56 4.07 12.61
N GLU A 143 7.15 3.69 11.50
CA GLU A 143 7.43 2.27 11.24
C GLU A 143 8.23 1.60 12.35
N ALA A 144 9.19 2.33 12.92
CA ALA A 144 10.04 1.78 13.98
C ALA A 144 9.29 1.42 15.26
N ALA A 145 8.08 1.97 15.44
CA ALA A 145 7.28 1.68 16.63
C ALA A 145 6.35 0.49 16.43
N LEU A 146 6.37 -0.14 15.27
CA LEU A 146 5.47 -1.25 14.93
C LEU A 146 6.25 -2.51 14.62
N GLY A 147 5.70 -3.65 15.02
CA GLY A 147 6.20 -4.96 14.66
C GLY A 147 5.09 -5.82 14.09
N GLU A 148 5.47 -6.92 13.49
CA GLU A 148 4.49 -7.85 12.93
C GLU A 148 3.68 -8.51 14.03
N TRP A 149 2.39 -8.65 13.79
CA TRP A 149 1.54 -9.46 14.67
C TRP A 149 1.70 -10.91 14.24
N PRO A 150 1.87 -11.85 15.19
CA PRO A 150 2.01 -13.25 14.82
C PRO A 150 0.82 -13.76 14.03
N ARG A 151 1.08 -14.61 13.06
CA ARG A 151 0.03 -15.16 12.21
C ARG A 151 -0.90 -16.04 13.01
N SER A 152 -2.14 -16.14 12.53
CA SER A 152 -3.16 -16.89 13.26
C SER A 152 -2.89 -18.39 13.29
N ASP A 153 -2.09 -18.91 12.37
CA ASP A 153 -1.70 -20.31 12.44
C ASP A 153 -0.77 -20.56 13.62
N ASP A 154 -0.23 -19.52 14.17
CA ASP A 154 0.56 -19.58 15.40
C ASP A 154 -0.33 -19.72 16.63
N ALA A 155 -1.59 -19.52 16.44
CA ALA A 155 -2.55 -19.61 17.52
C ALA A 155 -3.12 -21.00 17.64
#